data_4494a233aff2f80bed9dea2e8e41f057
#
_entry.id   4494a233aff2f80bed9dea2e8e41f057
#
_cell.length_a   1.000
_cell.length_b   1.000
_cell.length_c   1.000
_cell.angle_alpha   90.00
_cell.angle_beta   90.00
_cell.angle_gamma   90.00
#
_symmetry.space_group_name_H-M   'P 1'
#
loop_
_entity.id
_entity.type
_entity.pdbx_description
1 polymer ?
#
loop_
_entity_poly.entity_id
_entity_poly.type
_entity_poly.pdbx_seq_one_letter_code
_entity_poly.pdbx_strand_id
1 'polypeptide(L)'
;MDQINTKIKPTDDFIFKRLFGTEENKDILISFLNALFKEYSFLPHIEDIELQNSELIKRYDENRSGSLDIKAKVKGDTFIDIEVQAKDTGNLINRGIFYNSFMIVNNIEEGNDLTNIPKVISIWIVKGNLKEDNIFHAYKSPLALCNLKTEKSKLNDEVTTISNNFNIIFIFLSKIEEGIMNNDLENWLRFIDNQNVSNVSNKDITRANNKLNVLRGSKMIKEEYEAMLKDKIKYNMDKAYAKEEGLRQGINQGIKQGIKQGLKQGIKQGKEEGLKQGKEEMAKILLQSGVDINIISQSSGLTIEEIEKLFKLK
;
A
#
# COMPACT_ATOMS: atom_id res chain seq x y z
N MET A 1 -2.15 -26.54 25.71
CA MET A 1 -3.39 -25.83 25.29
C MET A 1 -3.28 -24.29 25.43
N ASP A 2 -2.44 -23.79 26.31
CA ASP A 2 -2.36 -22.32 26.57
C ASP A 2 -1.68 -21.48 25.47
N GLN A 3 -0.80 -22.05 24.65
CA GLN A 3 -0.08 -21.29 23.63
C GLN A 3 -0.95 -20.81 22.45
N ILE A 4 -2.09 -21.45 22.16
CA ILE A 4 -3.00 -21.02 21.08
C ILE A 4 -3.93 -19.92 21.55
N ASN A 5 -4.35 -19.94 22.81
CA ASN A 5 -5.23 -18.90 23.39
C ASN A 5 -4.57 -17.52 23.37
N THR A 6 -3.25 -17.43 23.52
CA THR A 6 -2.49 -16.18 23.45
C THR A 6 -2.27 -15.69 22.00
N LYS A 7 -2.46 -16.55 20.98
CA LYS A 7 -2.29 -16.19 19.56
C LYS A 7 -3.52 -15.55 18.95
N ILE A 8 -4.73 -15.84 19.45
CA ILE A 8 -5.99 -15.27 18.94
C ILE A 8 -6.17 -13.86 19.53
N LYS A 9 -6.06 -12.84 18.66
CA LYS A 9 -6.11 -11.42 19.04
C LYS A 9 -7.29 -10.71 18.36
N PRO A 10 -7.85 -9.66 18.99
CA PRO A 10 -8.88 -8.84 18.36
C PRO A 10 -8.44 -8.22 17.04
N THR A 11 -7.13 -7.98 16.86
CA THR A 11 -6.53 -7.42 15.61
C THR A 11 -6.34 -8.44 14.49
N ASP A 12 -6.68 -9.71 14.67
CA ASP A 12 -6.70 -10.68 13.60
C ASP A 12 -7.99 -10.52 12.78
N ASP A 13 -7.91 -10.31 11.46
CA ASP A 13 -9.05 -10.05 10.55
C ASP A 13 -10.22 -11.00 10.81
N PHE A 14 -9.92 -12.29 10.93
CA PHE A 14 -10.89 -13.34 11.17
C PHE A 14 -11.64 -13.16 12.50
N ILE A 15 -10.92 -12.77 13.55
CA ILE A 15 -11.48 -12.54 14.90
C ILE A 15 -12.20 -11.20 14.94
N PHE A 16 -11.62 -10.17 14.32
CA PHE A 16 -12.23 -8.84 14.25
C PHE A 16 -13.62 -8.89 13.61
N LYS A 17 -13.73 -9.57 12.45
CA LYS A 17 -15.03 -9.78 11.78
C LYS A 17 -16.04 -10.51 12.66
N ARG A 18 -15.63 -11.52 13.42
CA ARG A 18 -16.51 -12.24 14.33
C ARG A 18 -16.91 -11.45 15.56
N LEU A 19 -16.07 -10.51 16.02
CA LEU A 19 -16.35 -9.66 17.17
C LEU A 19 -17.25 -8.46 16.83
N PHE A 20 -17.02 -7.86 15.65
CA PHE A 20 -17.63 -6.58 15.31
C PHE A 20 -18.51 -6.65 14.06
N GLY A 21 -18.32 -7.62 13.17
CA GLY A 21 -18.94 -7.68 11.84
C GLY A 21 -20.10 -8.66 11.72
N THR A 22 -20.80 -8.99 12.82
CA THR A 22 -21.96 -9.88 12.80
C THR A 22 -23.20 -9.18 13.35
N GLU A 23 -24.39 -9.53 12.85
CA GLU A 23 -25.65 -8.95 13.32
C GLU A 23 -25.83 -9.14 14.83
N GLU A 24 -25.40 -10.27 15.37
CA GLU A 24 -25.47 -10.58 16.81
C GLU A 24 -24.63 -9.62 17.68
N ASN A 25 -23.60 -9.02 17.11
CA ASN A 25 -22.63 -8.15 17.79
C ASN A 25 -22.68 -6.70 17.31
N LYS A 26 -23.73 -6.34 16.57
CA LYS A 26 -23.90 -5.01 15.98
C LYS A 26 -23.82 -3.88 17.02
N ASP A 27 -24.36 -4.10 18.20
CA ASP A 27 -24.30 -3.18 19.33
C ASP A 27 -22.87 -2.94 19.85
N ILE A 28 -22.00 -3.95 19.81
CA ILE A 28 -20.58 -3.83 20.14
C ILE A 28 -19.89 -2.88 19.14
N LEU A 29 -20.17 -3.04 17.86
CA LEU A 29 -19.66 -2.16 16.81
C LEU A 29 -20.17 -0.72 16.97
N ILE A 30 -21.46 -0.54 17.21
CA ILE A 30 -22.08 0.76 17.46
C ILE A 30 -21.40 1.47 18.64
N SER A 31 -21.18 0.76 19.74
CA SER A 31 -20.53 1.33 20.93
C SER A 31 -19.10 1.80 20.64
N PHE A 32 -18.32 1.02 19.88
CA PHE A 32 -16.99 1.42 19.44
C PHE A 32 -17.02 2.67 18.53
N LEU A 33 -17.90 2.66 17.52
CA LEU A 33 -18.04 3.78 16.59
C LEU A 33 -18.51 5.07 17.30
N ASN A 34 -19.43 4.96 18.24
CA ASN A 34 -19.88 6.10 19.04
C ASN A 34 -18.77 6.67 19.93
N ALA A 35 -17.94 5.81 20.52
CA ALA A 35 -16.77 6.27 21.28
C ALA A 35 -15.78 7.01 20.37
N LEU A 36 -15.53 6.51 19.15
CA LEU A 36 -14.64 7.14 18.17
C LEU A 36 -15.20 8.49 17.68
N PHE A 37 -16.46 8.54 17.28
CA PHE A 37 -17.05 9.74 16.68
C PHE A 37 -17.38 10.84 17.70
N LYS A 38 -17.65 10.47 18.95
CA LYS A 38 -17.80 11.43 20.03
C LYS A 38 -16.53 12.27 20.24
N GLU A 39 -15.37 11.64 20.18
CA GLU A 39 -14.09 12.32 20.37
C GLU A 39 -13.79 13.31 19.22
N TYR A 40 -14.25 13.00 18.01
CA TYR A 40 -13.92 13.78 16.81
C TYR A 40 -15.09 14.56 16.21
N SER A 41 -16.27 14.51 16.81
CA SER A 41 -17.48 15.22 16.36
C SER A 41 -17.83 14.97 14.88
N PHE A 42 -17.55 13.77 14.37
CA PHE A 42 -17.70 13.42 12.97
C PHE A 42 -19.12 13.14 12.53
N LEU A 43 -19.83 12.45 13.37
CA LEU A 43 -21.21 12.03 13.13
C LEU A 43 -22.04 12.27 14.38
N PRO A 44 -23.36 12.47 14.25
CA PRO A 44 -24.27 12.35 15.36
C PRO A 44 -24.19 10.93 15.96
N HIS A 45 -24.75 10.77 17.16
CA HIS A 45 -24.82 9.47 17.81
C HIS A 45 -25.49 8.43 16.90
N ILE A 46 -24.83 7.29 16.74
CA ILE A 46 -25.29 6.17 15.93
C ILE A 46 -26.20 5.31 16.81
N GLU A 47 -27.46 5.19 16.42
CA GLU A 47 -28.45 4.34 17.10
C GLU A 47 -28.50 2.95 16.46
N ASP A 48 -28.33 2.87 15.14
CA ASP A 48 -28.39 1.63 14.37
C ASP A 48 -27.50 1.68 13.13
N ILE A 49 -27.06 0.50 12.68
CA ILE A 49 -26.29 0.30 11.46
C ILE A 49 -26.83 -0.90 10.70
N GLU A 50 -26.63 -0.89 9.39
CA GLU A 50 -26.86 -2.02 8.50
C GLU A 50 -25.49 -2.60 8.11
N LEU A 51 -25.21 -3.84 8.50
CA LEU A 51 -24.00 -4.53 8.05
C LEU A 51 -24.15 -4.92 6.59
N GLN A 52 -23.16 -4.60 5.78
CA GLN A 52 -23.17 -4.85 4.35
C GLN A 52 -22.19 -5.94 3.94
N ASN A 53 -22.51 -6.65 2.85
CA ASN A 53 -21.63 -7.69 2.33
C ASN A 53 -20.29 -7.06 1.86
N SER A 54 -19.20 -7.50 2.45
CA SER A 54 -17.84 -7.06 2.13
C SER A 54 -17.28 -7.68 0.83
N GLU A 55 -18.01 -8.64 0.19
CA GLU A 55 -17.53 -9.39 -0.99
C GLU A 55 -17.51 -8.59 -2.30
N LEU A 56 -18.17 -7.44 -2.36
CA LEU A 56 -18.30 -6.64 -3.59
C LEU A 56 -16.94 -6.16 -4.15
N ILE A 57 -15.90 -6.08 -3.33
CA ILE A 57 -14.56 -5.66 -3.77
C ILE A 57 -13.78 -6.80 -4.45
N LYS A 58 -14.15 -8.05 -4.25
CA LYS A 58 -13.46 -9.20 -4.88
C LYS A 58 -13.46 -9.14 -6.41
N ARG A 59 -14.39 -8.44 -7.06
CA ARG A 59 -14.49 -8.35 -8.53
C ARG A 59 -13.35 -7.58 -9.21
N TYR A 60 -12.67 -6.70 -8.48
CA TYR A 60 -11.59 -5.86 -9.04
C TYR A 60 -10.20 -6.32 -8.62
N ASP A 61 -10.10 -7.29 -7.72
CA ASP A 61 -8.83 -7.70 -7.14
C ASP A 61 -8.71 -9.21 -6.96
N GLU A 62 -8.88 -9.96 -8.06
CA GLU A 62 -8.58 -11.40 -8.09
C GLU A 62 -7.14 -11.70 -7.65
N ASN A 63 -6.25 -10.70 -7.70
CA ASN A 63 -4.84 -10.79 -7.29
C ASN A 63 -4.52 -10.14 -5.94
N ARG A 64 -5.48 -9.47 -5.30
CA ARG A 64 -5.28 -8.83 -4.00
C ARG A 64 -6.29 -9.40 -3.02
N SER A 65 -5.84 -10.21 -2.09
CA SER A 65 -6.61 -10.77 -0.99
C SER A 65 -7.07 -9.68 0.02
N GLY A 66 -7.88 -8.73 -0.44
CA GLY A 66 -8.39 -7.60 0.31
C GLY A 66 -9.91 -7.57 0.26
N SER A 67 -10.57 -8.44 1.02
CA SER A 67 -11.96 -8.17 1.40
C SER A 67 -11.92 -7.06 2.45
N LEU A 68 -12.83 -6.06 2.36
CA LEU A 68 -13.07 -5.12 3.46
C LEU A 68 -13.35 -5.92 4.73
N ASP A 69 -12.79 -5.46 5.85
CA ASP A 69 -12.99 -6.21 7.09
C ASP A 69 -14.42 -6.09 7.59
N ILE A 70 -14.95 -4.87 7.69
CA ILE A 70 -16.35 -4.62 8.05
C ILE A 70 -16.86 -3.43 7.25
N LYS A 71 -18.00 -3.60 6.57
CA LYS A 71 -18.72 -2.54 5.90
C LYS A 71 -20.08 -2.33 6.56
N ALA A 72 -20.40 -1.09 6.92
CA ALA A 72 -21.66 -0.73 7.53
C ALA A 72 -22.26 0.51 6.86
N LYS A 73 -23.59 0.56 6.79
CA LYS A 73 -24.35 1.75 6.40
C LYS A 73 -25.03 2.32 7.65
N VAL A 74 -24.89 3.62 7.84
CA VAL A 74 -25.55 4.39 8.89
C VAL A 74 -26.67 5.20 8.25
N LYS A 75 -27.66 5.60 9.05
CA LYS A 75 -28.75 6.47 8.61
C LYS A 75 -28.23 7.72 7.88
N GLY A 76 -28.87 8.10 6.78
CA GLY A 76 -28.48 9.28 5.98
C GLY A 76 -27.37 9.02 4.96
N ASP A 77 -27.35 7.83 4.34
CA ASP A 77 -26.42 7.43 3.26
C ASP A 77 -24.95 7.64 3.63
N THR A 78 -24.60 7.35 4.86
CA THR A 78 -23.24 7.31 5.34
C THR A 78 -22.74 5.87 5.37
N PHE A 79 -21.64 5.61 4.66
CA PHE A 79 -20.99 4.30 4.59
C PHE A 79 -19.69 4.32 5.38
N ILE A 80 -19.51 3.32 6.21
CA ILE A 80 -18.32 3.16 7.05
C ILE A 80 -17.64 1.86 6.65
N ASP A 81 -16.33 1.94 6.45
CA ASP A 81 -15.45 0.81 6.26
C ASP A 81 -14.44 0.77 7.39
N ILE A 82 -14.22 -0.41 7.97
CA ILE A 82 -13.27 -0.60 9.06
C ILE A 82 -12.29 -1.68 8.65
N GLU A 83 -11.01 -1.30 8.61
CA GLU A 83 -9.88 -2.15 8.23
C GLU A 83 -8.94 -2.35 9.42
N VAL A 84 -8.51 -3.57 9.65
CA VAL A 84 -7.49 -3.89 10.66
C VAL A 84 -6.21 -4.36 9.98
N GLN A 85 -5.09 -3.70 10.28
CA GLN A 85 -3.80 -4.00 9.67
C GLN A 85 -2.75 -4.33 10.72
N ALA A 86 -2.18 -5.53 10.64
CA ALA A 86 -1.13 -5.97 11.57
C ALA A 86 0.15 -5.13 11.46
N LYS A 87 0.40 -4.51 10.31
CA LYS A 87 1.55 -3.61 10.04
C LYS A 87 1.31 -2.81 8.76
N ASP A 88 1.94 -1.64 8.70
CA ASP A 88 1.97 -0.86 7.46
C ASP A 88 2.78 -1.57 6.38
N THR A 89 2.17 -1.70 5.19
CA THR A 89 2.79 -2.28 3.99
C THR A 89 3.40 -1.22 3.07
N GLY A 90 3.38 0.07 3.47
CA GLY A 90 3.91 1.20 2.71
C GLY A 90 2.94 1.76 1.65
N ASN A 91 1.67 1.35 1.67
CA ASN A 91 0.64 1.85 0.73
C ASN A 91 -0.72 2.10 1.40
N LEU A 92 -0.70 2.31 2.72
CA LEU A 92 -1.91 2.43 3.55
C LEU A 92 -2.81 3.59 3.08
N ILE A 93 -2.22 4.75 2.83
CA ILE A 93 -2.93 5.95 2.38
C ILE A 93 -3.60 5.69 1.01
N ASN A 94 -2.85 5.13 0.06
CA ASN A 94 -3.38 4.84 -1.28
C ASN A 94 -4.54 3.84 -1.23
N ARG A 95 -4.46 2.85 -0.34
CA ARG A 95 -5.57 1.91 -0.12
C ARG A 95 -6.79 2.61 0.46
N GLY A 96 -6.62 3.49 1.45
CA GLY A 96 -7.71 4.27 2.03
C GLY A 96 -8.41 5.14 0.98
N ILE A 97 -7.64 5.83 0.13
CA ILE A 97 -8.17 6.61 -0.99
C ILE A 97 -8.94 5.71 -1.96
N PHE A 98 -8.37 4.57 -2.33
CA PHE A 98 -9.01 3.63 -3.25
C PHE A 98 -10.33 3.09 -2.70
N TYR A 99 -10.36 2.66 -1.43
CA TYR A 99 -11.57 2.10 -0.81
C TYR A 99 -12.68 3.13 -0.65
N ASN A 100 -12.35 4.36 -0.24
CA ASN A 100 -13.33 5.43 -0.17
C ASN A 100 -13.90 5.78 -1.55
N SER A 101 -13.04 5.90 -2.56
CA SER A 101 -13.48 6.16 -3.93
C SER A 101 -14.40 5.04 -4.44
N PHE A 102 -14.03 3.80 -4.17
CA PHE A 102 -14.83 2.63 -4.52
C PHE A 102 -16.20 2.63 -3.82
N MET A 103 -16.23 2.95 -2.52
CA MET A 103 -17.49 3.07 -1.78
C MET A 103 -18.39 4.16 -2.35
N ILE A 104 -17.85 5.31 -2.75
CA ILE A 104 -18.64 6.36 -3.41
C ILE A 104 -19.24 5.83 -4.69
N VAL A 105 -18.40 5.33 -5.61
CA VAL A 105 -18.86 4.90 -6.95
C VAL A 105 -19.93 3.79 -6.87
N ASN A 106 -19.78 2.85 -5.92
CA ASN A 106 -20.73 1.73 -5.81
C ASN A 106 -22.02 2.06 -5.03
N ASN A 107 -22.11 3.23 -4.42
CA ASN A 107 -23.30 3.65 -3.69
C ASN A 107 -23.95 4.91 -4.26
N ILE A 108 -23.51 5.37 -5.43
CA ILE A 108 -24.23 6.37 -6.23
C ILE A 108 -25.30 5.64 -7.03
N GLU A 109 -26.53 6.11 -6.92
CA GLU A 109 -27.66 5.59 -7.70
C GLU A 109 -27.50 5.92 -9.18
N GLU A 110 -27.97 5.00 -10.04
CA GLU A 110 -27.96 5.21 -11.49
C GLU A 110 -28.84 6.42 -11.85
N GLY A 111 -28.29 7.34 -12.64
CA GLY A 111 -28.97 8.59 -13.01
C GLY A 111 -28.81 9.74 -12.00
N ASN A 112 -28.04 9.56 -10.93
CA ASN A 112 -27.70 10.63 -10.00
C ASN A 112 -26.86 11.71 -10.70
N ASP A 113 -27.24 12.98 -10.51
CA ASP A 113 -26.56 14.15 -11.07
C ASP A 113 -25.30 14.57 -10.29
N LEU A 114 -24.84 13.73 -9.34
CA LEU A 114 -23.72 13.98 -8.44
C LEU A 114 -23.90 15.13 -7.43
N THR A 115 -25.12 15.67 -7.30
CA THR A 115 -25.41 16.67 -6.27
C THR A 115 -25.44 16.07 -4.86
N ASN A 116 -25.77 14.76 -4.76
CA ASN A 116 -25.87 14.01 -3.51
C ASN A 116 -24.90 12.82 -3.51
N ILE A 117 -23.63 13.10 -3.28
CA ILE A 117 -22.62 12.06 -3.12
C ILE A 117 -22.71 11.45 -1.70
N PRO A 118 -22.72 10.11 -1.55
CA PRO A 118 -22.77 9.49 -0.23
C PRO A 118 -21.56 9.88 0.62
N LYS A 119 -21.77 9.98 1.93
CA LYS A 119 -20.68 10.16 2.87
C LYS A 119 -19.98 8.84 3.12
N VAL A 120 -18.65 8.82 2.98
CA VAL A 120 -17.83 7.64 3.22
C VAL A 120 -16.76 7.91 4.26
N ILE A 121 -16.54 6.94 5.15
CA ILE A 121 -15.56 7.01 6.21
C ILE A 121 -14.81 5.68 6.26
N SER A 122 -13.53 5.68 5.92
CA SER A 122 -12.65 4.52 6.17
C SER A 122 -11.92 4.69 7.48
N ILE A 123 -12.00 3.68 8.34
CA ILE A 123 -11.33 3.60 9.63
C ILE A 123 -10.26 2.52 9.54
N TRP A 124 -9.01 2.90 9.71
CA TRP A 124 -7.85 2.02 9.61
C TRP A 124 -7.22 1.84 10.98
N ILE A 125 -7.36 0.66 11.56
CA ILE A 125 -6.76 0.29 12.85
C ILE A 125 -5.42 -0.39 12.55
N VAL A 126 -4.32 0.28 12.82
CA VAL A 126 -2.96 -0.16 12.46
C VAL A 126 -2.16 -0.49 13.71
N LYS A 127 -1.62 -1.71 13.78
CA LYS A 127 -0.82 -2.13 14.92
C LYS A 127 0.61 -1.56 14.92
N GLY A 128 1.14 -1.21 13.76
CA GLY A 128 2.49 -0.65 13.58
C GLY A 128 2.49 0.86 13.38
N ASN A 129 3.68 1.42 13.14
CA ASN A 129 3.87 2.81 12.73
C ASN A 129 3.84 2.92 11.20
N LEU A 130 3.52 4.10 10.67
CA LEU A 130 3.72 4.41 9.25
C LEU A 130 5.21 4.34 8.91
N LYS A 131 5.54 3.78 7.76
CA LYS A 131 6.91 3.77 7.25
C LYS A 131 7.40 5.14 6.84
N GLU A 132 6.47 6.01 6.44
CA GLU A 132 6.74 7.40 6.06
C GLU A 132 6.54 8.32 7.26
N ASP A 133 7.49 8.32 8.19
CA ASP A 133 7.45 9.12 9.43
C ASP A 133 7.37 10.63 9.19
N ASN A 134 7.66 11.11 7.99
CA ASN A 134 7.81 12.54 7.71
C ASN A 134 6.48 13.32 7.60
N ILE A 135 5.35 12.66 7.42
CA ILE A 135 4.05 13.36 7.19
C ILE A 135 3.27 13.56 8.50
N PHE A 136 3.55 12.79 9.55
CA PHE A 136 2.73 12.75 10.77
C PHE A 136 3.45 13.12 12.07
N HIS A 137 4.63 13.73 12.02
CA HIS A 137 5.37 14.21 13.20
C HIS A 137 4.64 15.27 14.04
N ALA A 138 3.57 15.86 13.52
CA ALA A 138 2.83 16.92 14.23
C ALA A 138 1.74 16.39 15.18
N TYR A 139 1.42 15.10 15.16
CA TYR A 139 0.34 14.54 15.97
C TYR A 139 0.90 13.56 17.01
N LYS A 140 1.01 14.03 18.24
CA LYS A 140 1.23 13.18 19.44
C LYS A 140 0.00 12.33 19.79
N SER A 141 -1.01 12.29 18.95
CA SER A 141 -2.25 11.57 19.14
C SER A 141 -2.20 10.21 18.42
N PRO A 142 -2.74 9.15 19.01
CA PRO A 142 -2.88 7.85 18.35
C PRO A 142 -3.76 7.89 17.09
N LEU A 143 -4.44 8.99 16.86
CA LEU A 143 -5.35 9.23 15.74
C LEU A 143 -4.78 10.27 14.79
N ALA A 144 -4.51 9.87 13.56
CA ALA A 144 -4.25 10.78 12.45
C ALA A 144 -5.51 10.88 11.59
N LEU A 145 -6.15 12.04 11.59
CA LEU A 145 -7.22 12.40 10.68
C LEU A 145 -6.58 12.91 9.40
N CYS A 146 -6.64 12.10 8.33
CA CYS A 146 -6.31 12.58 7.00
C CYS A 146 -7.59 13.09 6.33
N ASN A 147 -7.97 14.34 6.62
CA ASN A 147 -8.84 15.08 5.72
C ASN A 147 -7.97 15.48 4.53
N LEU A 148 -8.44 15.25 3.32
CA LEU A 148 -7.88 15.88 2.12
C LEU A 148 -8.18 17.39 2.17
N LYS A 149 -7.68 18.08 3.19
CA LYS A 149 -7.62 19.53 3.24
C LYS A 149 -6.42 19.95 2.42
N THR A 150 -6.65 20.78 1.43
CA THR A 150 -5.57 21.47 0.71
C THR A 150 -4.67 22.19 1.71
N GLU A 151 -3.36 22.28 1.43
CA GLU A 151 -2.34 22.92 2.30
C GLU A 151 -2.66 24.38 2.73
N LYS A 152 -3.61 25.02 2.09
CA LYS A 152 -4.14 26.34 2.50
C LYS A 152 -4.81 26.36 3.87
N SER A 153 -5.08 25.22 4.47
CA SER A 153 -5.72 25.13 5.80
C SER A 153 -4.84 25.63 6.95
N LYS A 154 -3.57 25.88 6.72
CA LYS A 154 -2.66 26.45 7.74
C LYS A 154 -2.66 27.98 7.77
N LEU A 155 -3.34 28.64 6.86
CA LEU A 155 -3.11 30.07 6.63
C LEU A 155 -4.20 31.01 7.09
N ASN A 156 -5.45 30.62 7.31
CA ASN A 156 -6.50 31.48 7.91
C ASN A 156 -7.71 30.66 8.33
N ASP A 157 -8.44 31.09 9.35
CA ASP A 157 -9.62 30.48 9.98
C ASP A 157 -10.87 30.25 9.08
N GLU A 158 -10.76 30.51 7.79
CA GLU A 158 -11.81 30.29 6.77
C GLU A 158 -11.44 29.14 5.81
N VAL A 159 -11.26 27.93 6.33
CA VAL A 159 -11.07 26.78 5.46
C VAL A 159 -12.41 26.19 5.08
N THR A 160 -12.85 26.48 3.88
CA THR A 160 -13.96 25.79 3.25
C THR A 160 -13.56 24.31 3.04
N THR A 161 -14.17 23.42 3.78
CA THR A 161 -14.03 21.96 3.57
C THR A 161 -14.56 21.66 2.18
N ILE A 162 -13.71 21.17 1.27
CA ILE A 162 -14.10 20.87 -0.12
C ILE A 162 -15.19 19.78 -0.14
N SER A 163 -15.14 18.83 0.77
CA SER A 163 -16.19 17.84 0.97
C SER A 163 -16.10 17.22 2.36
N ASN A 164 -17.24 17.15 3.05
CA ASN A 164 -17.38 16.35 4.28
C ASN A 164 -17.72 14.88 3.96
N ASN A 165 -17.78 14.53 2.69
CA ASN A 165 -18.25 13.21 2.24
C ASN A 165 -17.13 12.20 2.08
N PHE A 166 -15.86 12.61 2.17
CA PHE A 166 -14.70 11.75 2.01
C PHE A 166 -13.78 11.84 3.22
N ASN A 167 -13.76 10.81 4.06
CA ASN A 167 -13.00 10.81 5.31
C ASN A 167 -12.19 9.53 5.48
N ILE A 168 -10.93 9.65 5.88
CA ILE A 168 -10.08 8.52 6.24
C ILE A 168 -9.54 8.78 7.66
N ILE A 169 -9.70 7.79 8.54
CA ILE A 169 -9.23 7.83 9.93
C ILE A 169 -8.18 6.75 10.10
N PHE A 170 -6.96 7.11 10.49
CA PHE A 170 -5.92 6.17 10.86
C PHE A 170 -5.75 6.14 12.38
N ILE A 171 -5.83 4.94 12.96
CA ILE A 171 -5.64 4.69 14.39
C ILE A 171 -4.40 3.82 14.56
N PHE A 172 -3.35 4.38 15.16
CA PHE A 172 -2.10 3.66 15.40
C PHE A 172 -2.06 3.13 16.83
N LEU A 173 -2.30 1.82 17.01
CA LEU A 173 -2.33 1.20 18.33
C LEU A 173 -0.99 1.33 19.08
N SER A 174 0.12 1.40 18.36
CA SER A 174 1.46 1.64 18.94
C SER A 174 1.67 3.03 19.55
N LYS A 175 0.76 3.97 19.28
CA LYS A 175 0.81 5.35 19.78
C LYS A 175 -0.13 5.58 20.97
N ILE A 176 -0.81 4.55 21.46
CA ILE A 176 -1.68 4.63 22.62
C ILE A 176 -0.78 4.62 23.86
N GLU A 177 -0.58 5.78 24.46
CA GLU A 177 0.14 5.94 25.72
C GLU A 177 -0.85 5.85 26.89
N GLU A 178 -0.44 5.20 28.00
CA GLU A 178 -1.29 5.09 29.15
C GLU A 178 -1.66 6.46 29.73
N GLY A 179 -2.97 6.68 29.97
CA GLY A 179 -3.47 7.84 30.70
C GLY A 179 -3.64 9.12 29.90
N ILE A 180 -3.45 9.11 28.59
CA ILE A 180 -3.60 10.33 27.77
C ILE A 180 -5.08 10.66 27.54
N MET A 181 -5.94 9.67 27.36
CA MET A 181 -7.33 9.91 26.96
C MET A 181 -8.35 9.55 28.04
N ASN A 182 -8.05 8.62 28.91
CA ASN A 182 -8.92 8.12 30.03
C ASN A 182 -10.43 8.18 29.72
N ASN A 183 -10.81 7.77 28.51
CA ASN A 183 -12.17 7.78 28.01
C ASN A 183 -12.58 6.43 27.40
N ASP A 184 -13.81 6.33 26.93
CA ASP A 184 -14.34 5.11 26.32
C ASP A 184 -13.55 4.68 25.08
N LEU A 185 -13.06 5.64 24.26
CA LEU A 185 -12.27 5.33 23.07
C LEU A 185 -10.95 4.66 23.45
N GLU A 186 -10.21 5.20 24.43
CA GLU A 186 -8.97 4.57 24.92
C GLU A 186 -9.21 3.13 25.36
N ASN A 187 -10.28 2.91 26.10
CA ASN A 187 -10.63 1.57 26.59
C ASN A 187 -10.95 0.60 25.43
N TRP A 188 -11.64 1.07 24.36
CA TRP A 188 -11.85 0.29 23.15
C TRP A 188 -10.55 -0.02 22.42
N LEU A 189 -9.66 0.97 22.29
CA LEU A 189 -8.37 0.77 21.60
C LEU A 189 -7.47 -0.19 22.37
N ARG A 190 -7.46 -0.12 23.72
CA ARG A 190 -6.76 -1.09 24.57
C ARG A 190 -7.31 -2.50 24.40
N PHE A 191 -8.64 -2.65 24.36
CA PHE A 191 -9.27 -3.94 24.07
C PHE A 191 -8.83 -4.48 22.70
N ILE A 192 -8.88 -3.66 21.67
CA ILE A 192 -8.48 -4.05 20.29
C ILE A 192 -6.99 -4.42 20.25
N ASP A 193 -6.12 -3.69 20.95
CA ASP A 193 -4.69 -4.04 21.06
C ASP A 193 -4.42 -5.27 21.97
N ASN A 194 -5.46 -5.92 22.43
CA ASN A 194 -5.36 -7.11 23.29
C ASN A 194 -4.73 -6.82 24.68
N GLN A 195 -4.89 -5.60 25.18
CA GLN A 195 -4.50 -5.25 26.52
C GLN A 195 -5.56 -5.66 27.55
N ASN A 196 -5.20 -5.66 28.84
CA ASN A 196 -6.13 -6.00 29.90
C ASN A 196 -7.17 -4.89 30.10
N VAL A 197 -8.46 -5.25 29.99
CA VAL A 197 -9.62 -4.35 30.20
C VAL A 197 -10.54 -4.81 31.35
N SER A 198 -10.03 -5.60 32.29
CA SER A 198 -10.82 -6.17 33.38
C SER A 198 -11.45 -5.12 34.33
N ASN A 199 -10.87 -3.93 34.39
CA ASN A 199 -11.32 -2.85 35.30
C ASN A 199 -12.10 -1.75 34.54
N VAL A 200 -12.55 -2.00 33.32
CA VAL A 200 -13.30 -1.02 32.54
C VAL A 200 -14.78 -1.06 32.92
N SER A 201 -15.36 0.11 33.20
CA SER A 201 -16.78 0.24 33.56
C SER A 201 -17.75 0.12 32.38
N ASN A 202 -17.25 0.22 31.13
CA ASN A 202 -18.06 0.13 29.93
C ASN A 202 -18.55 -1.31 29.70
N LYS A 203 -19.87 -1.49 29.73
CA LYS A 203 -20.53 -2.81 29.63
C LYS A 203 -20.32 -3.48 28.28
N ASP A 204 -20.21 -2.69 27.20
CA ASP A 204 -20.06 -3.22 25.86
C ASP A 204 -18.63 -3.75 25.63
N ILE A 205 -17.61 -3.10 26.21
CA ILE A 205 -16.24 -3.61 26.23
C ILE A 205 -16.15 -4.91 27.02
N THR A 206 -16.83 -4.97 28.18
CA THR A 206 -16.91 -6.20 28.97
C THR A 206 -17.57 -7.32 28.18
N ARG A 207 -18.64 -7.02 27.46
CA ARG A 207 -19.32 -7.98 26.58
C ARG A 207 -18.43 -8.43 25.42
N ALA A 208 -17.73 -7.50 24.75
CA ALA A 208 -16.76 -7.82 23.69
C ALA A 208 -15.64 -8.74 24.20
N ASN A 209 -15.12 -8.47 25.40
CA ASN A 209 -14.11 -9.30 26.03
C ASN A 209 -14.61 -10.71 26.36
N ASN A 210 -15.85 -10.83 26.86
CA ASN A 210 -16.49 -12.13 27.10
C ASN A 210 -16.66 -12.92 25.78
N LYS A 211 -17.12 -12.26 24.70
CA LYS A 211 -17.21 -12.88 23.36
C LYS A 211 -15.84 -13.35 22.86
N LEU A 212 -14.81 -12.53 22.99
CA LEU A 212 -13.44 -12.91 22.64
C LEU A 212 -12.99 -14.17 23.40
N ASN A 213 -13.30 -14.26 24.71
CA ASN A 213 -12.96 -15.42 25.51
C ASN A 213 -13.73 -16.69 25.06
N VAL A 214 -15.00 -16.55 24.66
CA VAL A 214 -15.77 -17.65 24.05
C VAL A 214 -15.13 -18.11 22.73
N LEU A 215 -14.74 -17.17 21.84
CA LEU A 215 -14.05 -17.49 20.59
C LEU A 215 -12.73 -18.22 20.87
N ARG A 216 -11.95 -17.77 21.83
CA ARG A 216 -10.70 -18.42 22.27
C ARG A 216 -10.93 -19.81 22.84
N GLY A 217 -12.05 -20.04 23.50
CA GLY A 217 -12.45 -21.33 24.09
C GLY A 217 -12.95 -22.34 23.04
N SER A 218 -13.46 -21.87 21.92
CA SER A 218 -14.09 -22.70 20.89
C SER A 218 -13.07 -23.52 20.12
N LYS A 219 -13.26 -24.88 20.09
CA LYS A 219 -12.42 -25.79 19.31
C LYS A 219 -12.58 -25.51 17.80
N MET A 220 -13.81 -25.31 17.35
CA MET A 220 -14.13 -25.02 15.95
C MET A 220 -13.41 -23.74 15.47
N ILE A 221 -13.45 -22.65 16.24
CA ILE A 221 -12.78 -21.40 15.91
C ILE A 221 -11.27 -21.57 15.83
N LYS A 222 -10.69 -22.38 16.72
CA LYS A 222 -9.25 -22.67 16.70
C LYS A 222 -8.85 -23.44 15.42
N GLU A 223 -9.63 -24.43 15.03
CA GLU A 223 -9.39 -25.23 13.81
C GLU A 223 -9.52 -24.36 12.56
N GLU A 224 -10.54 -23.51 12.45
CA GLU A 224 -10.71 -22.57 11.36
C GLU A 224 -9.56 -21.54 11.29
N TYR A 225 -9.17 -20.99 12.45
CA TYR A 225 -8.07 -20.04 12.56
C TYR A 225 -6.73 -20.67 12.11
N GLU A 226 -6.45 -21.91 12.53
CA GLU A 226 -5.25 -22.64 12.12
C GLU A 226 -5.26 -22.95 10.61
N ALA A 227 -6.41 -23.34 10.05
CA ALA A 227 -6.55 -23.55 8.61
C ALA A 227 -6.26 -22.27 7.83
N MET A 228 -6.86 -21.14 8.24
CA MET A 228 -6.61 -19.82 7.64
C MET A 228 -5.13 -19.42 7.73
N LEU A 229 -4.47 -19.66 8.86
CA LEU A 229 -3.04 -19.38 9.00
C LEU A 229 -2.18 -20.21 8.06
N LYS A 230 -2.50 -21.50 7.87
CA LYS A 230 -1.81 -22.37 6.93
C LYS A 230 -1.97 -21.87 5.49
N ASP A 231 -3.18 -21.49 5.09
CA ASP A 231 -3.45 -20.93 3.76
C ASP A 231 -2.72 -19.61 3.53
N LYS A 232 -2.70 -18.72 4.52
CA LYS A 232 -1.95 -17.46 4.47
C LYS A 232 -0.43 -17.69 4.34
N ILE A 233 0.11 -18.66 5.06
CA ILE A 233 1.53 -19.05 4.95
C ILE A 233 1.82 -19.58 3.55
N LYS A 234 1.00 -20.50 3.05
CA LYS A 234 1.13 -21.07 1.70
C LYS A 234 1.10 -19.97 0.63
N TYR A 235 0.09 -19.10 0.67
CA TYR A 235 -0.02 -17.97 -0.25
C TYR A 235 1.23 -17.08 -0.25
N ASN A 236 1.76 -16.74 0.93
CA ASN A 236 2.96 -15.92 1.04
C ASN A 236 4.20 -16.61 0.47
N MET A 237 4.33 -17.95 0.67
CA MET A 237 5.40 -18.75 0.09
C MET A 237 5.31 -18.80 -1.43
N ASP A 238 4.13 -19.06 -1.99
CA ASP A 238 3.89 -19.09 -3.44
C ASP A 238 4.19 -17.73 -4.08
N LYS A 239 3.78 -16.64 -3.43
CA LYS A 239 4.09 -15.28 -3.88
C LYS A 239 5.58 -14.95 -3.84
N ALA A 240 6.29 -15.38 -2.80
CA ALA A 240 7.74 -15.20 -2.69
C ALA A 240 8.48 -15.99 -3.79
N TYR A 241 8.07 -17.24 -4.02
CA TYR A 241 8.62 -18.07 -5.07
C TYR A 241 8.40 -17.48 -6.47
N ALA A 242 7.18 -17.03 -6.77
CA ALA A 242 6.86 -16.40 -8.06
C ALA A 242 7.68 -15.12 -8.29
N LYS A 243 7.90 -14.32 -7.24
CA LYS A 243 8.74 -13.12 -7.30
C LYS A 243 10.20 -13.45 -7.61
N GLU A 244 10.75 -14.47 -6.93
CA GLU A 244 12.14 -14.92 -7.13
C GLU A 244 12.34 -15.48 -8.53
N GLU A 245 11.42 -16.32 -9.01
CA GLU A 245 11.46 -16.88 -10.35
C GLU A 245 11.36 -15.76 -11.43
N GLY A 246 10.46 -14.79 -11.25
CA GLY A 246 10.35 -13.65 -12.16
C GLY A 246 11.64 -12.81 -12.21
N LEU A 247 12.28 -12.58 -11.05
CA LEU A 247 13.57 -11.89 -10.98
C LEU A 247 14.67 -12.67 -11.72
N ARG A 248 14.76 -13.99 -11.48
CA ARG A 248 15.71 -14.86 -12.15
C ARG A 248 15.56 -14.86 -13.68
N GLN A 249 14.33 -14.94 -14.15
CA GLN A 249 14.02 -14.87 -15.59
C GLN A 249 14.37 -13.51 -16.17
N GLY A 250 14.03 -12.41 -15.48
CA GLY A 250 14.37 -11.05 -15.89
C GLY A 250 15.87 -10.82 -16.01
N ILE A 251 16.65 -11.28 -15.01
CA ILE A 251 18.13 -11.20 -15.06
C ILE A 251 18.68 -11.99 -16.25
N ASN A 252 18.24 -13.24 -16.45
CA ASN A 252 18.71 -14.06 -17.56
C ASN A 252 18.39 -13.45 -18.94
N GLN A 253 17.20 -12.88 -19.11
CA GLN A 253 16.82 -12.19 -20.33
C GLN A 253 17.68 -10.92 -20.55
N GLY A 254 17.87 -10.12 -19.48
CA GLY A 254 18.72 -8.93 -19.52
C GLY A 254 20.16 -9.24 -19.94
N ILE A 255 20.76 -10.27 -19.34
CA ILE A 255 22.13 -10.73 -19.70
C ILE A 255 22.20 -11.15 -21.17
N LYS A 256 21.26 -11.98 -21.65
CA LYS A 256 21.24 -12.42 -23.05
C LYS A 256 21.11 -11.25 -24.02
N GLN A 257 20.25 -10.29 -23.73
CA GLN A 257 20.07 -9.09 -24.55
C GLN A 257 21.32 -8.20 -24.53
N GLY A 258 21.89 -7.98 -23.35
CA GLY A 258 23.12 -7.18 -23.18
C GLY A 258 24.30 -7.76 -23.95
N ILE A 259 24.54 -9.08 -23.86
CA ILE A 259 25.57 -9.77 -24.60
C ILE A 259 25.36 -9.63 -26.12
N LYS A 260 24.14 -9.85 -26.62
CA LYS A 260 23.80 -9.72 -28.03
C LYS A 260 24.03 -8.30 -28.56
N GLN A 261 23.63 -7.29 -27.82
CA GLN A 261 23.82 -5.88 -28.20
C GLN A 261 25.30 -5.49 -28.15
N GLY A 262 26.02 -5.84 -27.09
CA GLY A 262 27.42 -5.56 -26.91
C GLY A 262 28.27 -6.21 -28.02
N LEU A 263 27.99 -7.48 -28.36
CA LEU A 263 28.68 -8.18 -29.46
C LEU A 263 28.45 -7.49 -30.80
N LYS A 264 27.18 -7.11 -31.09
CA LYS A 264 26.86 -6.40 -32.35
C LYS A 264 27.57 -5.06 -32.44
N GLN A 265 27.60 -4.29 -31.37
CA GLN A 265 28.28 -3.00 -31.30
C GLN A 265 29.81 -3.17 -31.43
N GLY A 266 30.39 -4.10 -30.70
CA GLY A 266 31.82 -4.39 -30.71
C GLY A 266 32.32 -4.82 -32.10
N ILE A 267 31.56 -5.71 -32.78
CA ILE A 267 31.88 -6.12 -34.16
C ILE A 267 31.82 -4.92 -35.11
N LYS A 268 30.80 -4.07 -34.98
CA LYS A 268 30.69 -2.87 -35.84
C LYS A 268 31.84 -1.91 -35.62
N GLN A 269 32.13 -1.58 -34.37
CA GLN A 269 33.25 -0.69 -34.03
C GLN A 269 34.59 -1.26 -34.45
N GLY A 270 34.85 -2.54 -34.16
CA GLY A 270 36.10 -3.19 -34.57
C GLY A 270 36.32 -3.23 -36.08
N LYS A 271 35.23 -3.42 -36.86
CA LYS A 271 35.32 -3.34 -38.35
C LYS A 271 35.63 -1.92 -38.81
N GLU A 272 34.99 -0.91 -38.27
CA GLU A 272 35.20 0.50 -38.64
C GLU A 272 36.62 0.95 -38.28
N GLU A 273 37.10 0.62 -37.08
CA GLU A 273 38.45 0.92 -36.60
C GLU A 273 39.53 0.17 -37.41
N GLY A 274 39.33 -1.13 -37.64
CA GLY A 274 40.25 -1.94 -38.43
C GLY A 274 40.35 -1.47 -39.90
N LEU A 275 39.22 -1.09 -40.51
CA LEU A 275 39.22 -0.52 -41.85
C LEU A 275 39.95 0.83 -41.91
N LYS A 276 39.74 1.67 -40.88
CA LYS A 276 40.43 2.96 -40.77
C LYS A 276 41.93 2.77 -40.60
N GLN A 277 42.37 1.92 -39.68
CA GLN A 277 43.77 1.62 -39.46
C GLN A 277 44.45 1.05 -40.72
N GLY A 278 43.78 0.10 -41.40
CA GLY A 278 44.29 -0.46 -42.65
C GLY A 278 44.49 0.58 -43.76
N LYS A 279 43.55 1.52 -43.90
CA LYS A 279 43.67 2.64 -44.83
C LYS A 279 44.81 3.57 -44.47
N GLU A 280 44.96 3.91 -43.19
CA GLU A 280 46.05 4.77 -42.69
C GLU A 280 47.41 4.12 -42.89
N GLU A 281 47.54 2.82 -42.64
CA GLU A 281 48.77 2.07 -42.81
C GLU A 281 49.16 1.94 -44.27
N MET A 282 48.19 1.63 -45.15
CA MET A 282 48.40 1.61 -46.62
C MET A 282 48.83 2.98 -47.16
N ALA A 283 48.17 4.06 -46.70
CA ALA A 283 48.55 5.43 -47.11
C ALA A 283 49.98 5.77 -46.64
N LYS A 284 50.42 5.36 -45.48
CA LYS A 284 51.83 5.54 -45.03
C LYS A 284 52.84 4.83 -45.90
N ILE A 285 52.56 3.55 -46.20
CA ILE A 285 53.47 2.76 -47.08
C ILE A 285 53.59 3.38 -48.46
N LEU A 286 52.49 3.76 -49.11
CA LEU A 286 52.45 4.35 -50.37
C LEU A 286 53.19 5.72 -50.44
N LEU A 287 53.02 6.54 -49.44
CA LEU A 287 53.70 7.83 -49.34
C LEU A 287 55.23 7.67 -49.14
N GLN A 288 55.65 6.71 -48.29
CA GLN A 288 57.07 6.35 -48.17
C GLN A 288 57.67 5.81 -49.40
N SER A 289 56.88 5.20 -50.29
CA SER A 289 57.30 4.69 -51.62
C SER A 289 57.32 5.78 -52.72
N GLY A 290 57.05 7.05 -52.37
CA GLY A 290 57.09 8.18 -53.30
C GLY A 290 55.86 8.32 -54.20
N VAL A 291 54.76 7.69 -53.88
CA VAL A 291 53.52 7.83 -54.64
C VAL A 291 52.91 9.20 -54.41
N ASP A 292 52.36 9.81 -55.44
CA ASP A 292 51.70 11.13 -55.38
C ASP A 292 50.53 11.13 -54.39
N ILE A 293 50.41 12.16 -53.55
CA ILE A 293 49.46 12.27 -52.48
C ILE A 293 47.98 12.24 -52.96
N ASN A 294 47.74 12.77 -54.19
CA ASN A 294 46.38 12.75 -54.75
C ASN A 294 46.00 11.33 -55.21
N ILE A 295 46.93 10.51 -55.63
CA ILE A 295 46.71 9.11 -55.99
C ILE A 295 46.45 8.30 -54.71
N ILE A 296 47.17 8.59 -53.61
CA ILE A 296 46.99 7.96 -52.34
C ILE A 296 45.61 8.32 -51.79
N SER A 297 45.20 9.58 -51.81
CA SER A 297 43.85 10.02 -51.37
C SER A 297 42.74 9.30 -52.15
N GLN A 298 42.88 9.21 -53.45
CA GLN A 298 41.89 8.58 -54.30
C GLN A 298 41.80 7.07 -54.10
N SER A 299 42.91 6.40 -53.83
CA SER A 299 42.96 4.94 -53.60
C SER A 299 42.55 4.52 -52.15
N SER A 300 42.91 5.29 -51.13
CA SER A 300 42.63 4.99 -49.74
C SER A 300 41.26 5.52 -49.30
N GLY A 301 40.74 6.58 -49.98
CA GLY A 301 39.57 7.33 -49.56
C GLY A 301 39.80 8.19 -48.31
N LEU A 302 41.07 8.47 -47.96
CA LEU A 302 41.45 9.45 -46.94
C LEU A 302 41.60 10.83 -47.60
N THR A 303 41.29 11.88 -46.88
CA THR A 303 41.53 13.24 -47.34
C THR A 303 43.02 13.56 -47.32
N ILE A 304 43.48 14.51 -48.19
CA ILE A 304 44.88 14.96 -48.20
C ILE A 304 45.32 15.45 -46.83
N GLU A 305 44.43 16.16 -46.13
CA GLU A 305 44.69 16.63 -44.74
C GLU A 305 44.89 15.48 -43.74
N GLU A 306 44.12 14.39 -43.87
CA GLU A 306 44.31 13.19 -43.03
C GLU A 306 45.63 12.50 -43.33
N ILE A 307 46.03 12.39 -44.59
CA ILE A 307 47.28 11.80 -45.00
C ILE A 307 48.48 12.66 -44.51
N GLU A 308 48.40 13.98 -44.58
CA GLU A 308 49.45 14.88 -44.10
C GLU A 308 49.60 14.81 -42.58
N LYS A 309 48.51 14.67 -41.85
CA LYS A 309 48.52 14.48 -40.38
C LYS A 309 49.22 13.20 -39.95
N LEU A 310 49.09 12.12 -40.72
CA LEU A 310 49.78 10.86 -40.44
C LEU A 310 51.31 10.96 -40.52
N PHE A 311 51.83 11.96 -41.24
CA PHE A 311 53.25 12.24 -41.37
C PHE A 311 53.82 13.27 -40.39
N LYS A 312 52.99 14.22 -39.94
CA LYS A 312 53.39 15.27 -38.97
C LYS A 312 53.52 14.79 -37.54
N LEU A 313 53.16 13.55 -37.27
CA LEU A 313 53.24 12.93 -35.93
C LEU A 313 54.58 12.16 -35.72
N LYS A 314 55.67 12.52 -36.43
CA LYS A 314 57.03 12.09 -36.15
C LYS A 314 57.87 13.22 -35.61
#